data_a43c9130474fea1a1db888ec8807a266
#
_entry.id   a43c9130474fea1a1db888ec8807a266
#
_cell.length_a   1.000
_cell.length_b   1.000
_cell.length_c   1.000
_cell.angle_alpha   90.00
_cell.angle_beta   90.00
_cell.angle_gamma   90.00
#
_symmetry.space_group_name_H-M   'P 1'
#
loop_
_entity.id
_entity.type
_entity.pdbx_description
1 polymer ?
#
loop_
_entity_poly.entity_id
_entity_poly.type
_entity_poly.pdbx_seq_one_letter_code
_entity_poly.pdbx_strand_id
1 'polypeptide(L)'
;WAGPAFSYGAKFHENGTPILVDEGFRKFSEVFVGWHEEGLMPAEGWPAGAGTSYRNAAPLFLDGTVAMHMSGSWMLGNYDTNITDFEWKVVPIPCGPGGCGAMPGGSGIVAFNSTANPEAAASFINFMAQTENAEKFAASTSNITAHQGLQKSGIDYTGVSPNVAEGLAIFAANAGKAADTTPQAYWFQGYNKNFAIYGIVPDYITKAITGEMSLEEALAAIDADVAAKIAE
;
A
#
# COMPACT_ATOMS: atom_id res chain seq x y z
N TRP A 1 -1.48 5.12 -4.07
CA TRP A 1 -2.71 5.62 -4.65
C TRP A 1 -3.93 4.71 -4.43
N ALA A 2 -3.81 3.39 -4.56
CA ALA A 2 -4.95 2.48 -4.50
C ALA A 2 -5.73 2.54 -3.16
N GLY A 3 -5.04 2.57 -2.02
CA GLY A 3 -5.70 2.67 -0.72
C GLY A 3 -6.61 3.89 -0.60
N PRO A 4 -6.11 5.12 -0.82
CA PRO A 4 -6.94 6.31 -0.86
C PRO A 4 -8.05 6.26 -1.92
N ALA A 5 -7.80 5.71 -3.11
CA ALA A 5 -8.84 5.56 -4.12
C ALA A 5 -10.03 4.74 -3.60
N PHE A 6 -9.79 3.66 -2.85
CA PHE A 6 -10.86 2.90 -2.19
C PHE A 6 -11.67 3.75 -1.21
N SER A 7 -11.03 4.69 -0.50
CA SER A 7 -11.74 5.60 0.42
C SER A 7 -12.72 6.51 -0.32
N TYR A 8 -12.52 6.75 -1.61
CA TYR A 8 -13.45 7.48 -2.48
C TYR A 8 -14.45 6.57 -3.18
N GLY A 9 -14.41 5.26 -2.91
CA GLY A 9 -15.34 4.29 -3.47
C GLY A 9 -14.90 3.70 -4.81
N ALA A 10 -13.63 3.87 -5.19
CA ALA A 10 -13.09 3.25 -6.39
C ALA A 10 -13.24 1.72 -6.33
N LYS A 11 -13.67 1.15 -7.44
CA LYS A 11 -13.73 -0.29 -7.65
C LYS A 11 -12.70 -0.67 -8.70
N PHE A 12 -11.98 -1.74 -8.48
CA PHE A 12 -10.99 -2.20 -9.46
C PHE A 12 -11.49 -3.40 -10.27
N HIS A 13 -12.64 -3.89 -9.92
CA HIS A 13 -13.37 -4.86 -10.74
C HIS A 13 -14.88 -4.82 -10.47
N GLU A 14 -15.64 -5.24 -11.45
CA GLU A 14 -17.04 -5.58 -11.31
C GLU A 14 -17.28 -6.98 -11.88
N ASN A 15 -17.77 -7.89 -11.06
CA ASN A 15 -17.99 -9.30 -11.45
C ASN A 15 -16.74 -9.98 -12.05
N GLY A 16 -15.56 -9.63 -11.57
CA GLY A 16 -14.27 -10.15 -12.06
C GLY A 16 -13.72 -9.47 -13.32
N THR A 17 -14.46 -8.52 -13.89
CA THR A 17 -13.97 -7.69 -15.00
C THR A 17 -13.24 -6.47 -14.44
N PRO A 18 -11.98 -6.23 -14.81
CA PRO A 18 -11.26 -5.05 -14.37
C PRO A 18 -11.96 -3.75 -14.76
N ILE A 19 -12.04 -2.83 -13.82
CA ILE A 19 -12.45 -1.44 -14.02
C ILE A 19 -11.39 -0.59 -13.33
N LEU A 20 -10.99 0.53 -13.88
CA LEU A 20 -10.08 1.41 -13.17
C LEU A 20 -10.62 2.82 -13.02
N VAL A 21 -11.01 3.46 -14.11
CA VAL A 21 -11.49 4.85 -14.09
C VAL A 21 -12.99 4.88 -13.87
N ASP A 22 -13.42 4.57 -12.64
CA ASP A 22 -14.80 4.79 -12.21
C ASP A 22 -14.96 6.17 -11.52
N GLU A 23 -16.16 6.46 -11.04
CA GLU A 23 -16.46 7.73 -10.37
C GLU A 23 -15.62 7.92 -9.09
N GLY A 24 -15.37 6.84 -8.33
CA GLY A 24 -14.56 6.89 -7.11
C GLY A 24 -13.11 7.19 -7.40
N PHE A 25 -12.53 6.54 -8.42
CA PHE A 25 -11.16 6.81 -8.86
C PHE A 25 -11.01 8.23 -9.42
N ARG A 26 -12.00 8.71 -10.18
CA ARG A 26 -12.02 10.09 -10.68
C ARG A 26 -11.99 11.10 -9.54
N LYS A 27 -12.88 10.98 -8.56
CA LYS A 27 -12.94 11.87 -7.39
C LYS A 27 -11.65 11.84 -6.57
N PHE A 28 -11.08 10.66 -6.38
CA PHE A 28 -9.76 10.54 -5.74
C PHE A 28 -8.70 11.31 -6.53
N SER A 29 -8.65 11.14 -7.84
CA SER A 29 -7.65 11.79 -8.69
C SER A 29 -7.79 13.31 -8.71
N GLU A 30 -9.02 13.83 -8.72
CA GLU A 30 -9.31 15.27 -8.60
C GLU A 30 -8.76 15.85 -7.29
N VAL A 31 -9.03 15.20 -6.17
CA VAL A 31 -8.52 15.64 -4.86
C VAL A 31 -7.01 15.55 -4.80
N PHE A 32 -6.44 14.48 -5.33
CA PHE A 32 -5.01 14.22 -5.28
C PHE A 32 -4.20 15.21 -6.12
N VAL A 33 -4.66 15.50 -7.33
CA VAL A 33 -4.05 16.55 -8.17
C VAL A 33 -4.28 17.93 -7.56
N GLY A 34 -5.47 18.20 -7.02
CA GLY A 34 -5.77 19.44 -6.32
C GLY A 34 -4.83 19.73 -5.15
N TRP A 35 -4.41 18.73 -4.39
CA TRP A 35 -3.41 18.94 -3.33
C TRP A 35 -2.07 19.45 -3.86
N HIS A 36 -1.70 19.08 -5.07
CA HIS A 36 -0.52 19.64 -5.75
C HIS A 36 -0.73 21.09 -6.16
N GLU A 37 -1.86 21.38 -6.79
CA GLU A 37 -2.21 22.73 -7.25
C GLU A 37 -2.31 23.72 -6.08
N GLU A 38 -2.77 23.22 -4.91
CA GLU A 38 -2.84 24.00 -3.67
C GLU A 38 -1.49 24.09 -2.92
N GLY A 39 -0.45 23.41 -3.40
CA GLY A 39 0.86 23.37 -2.76
C GLY A 39 0.92 22.55 -1.46
N LEU A 40 -0.06 21.70 -1.21
CA LEU A 40 -0.12 20.83 -0.02
C LEU A 40 0.72 19.57 -0.18
N MET A 41 1.02 19.17 -1.41
CA MET A 41 1.82 17.99 -1.72
C MET A 41 2.90 18.34 -2.73
N PRO A 42 4.20 18.18 -2.40
CA PRO A 42 5.28 18.45 -3.33
C PRO A 42 5.32 17.41 -4.45
N ALA A 43 5.65 17.84 -5.68
CA ALA A 43 5.73 16.95 -6.84
C ALA A 43 6.74 15.83 -6.66
N GLU A 44 7.83 16.10 -5.94
CA GLU A 44 8.90 15.14 -5.64
C GLU A 44 8.43 13.99 -4.74
N GLY A 45 7.36 14.19 -3.98
CA GLY A 45 6.77 13.16 -3.11
C GLY A 45 5.97 12.10 -3.86
N TRP A 46 5.61 12.37 -5.12
CA TRP A 46 4.89 11.44 -5.95
C TRP A 46 5.87 10.58 -6.77
N PRO A 47 5.72 9.26 -6.81
CA PRO A 47 6.56 8.41 -7.66
C PRO A 47 6.22 8.67 -9.13
N ALA A 48 7.12 9.32 -9.84
CA ALA A 48 7.00 9.62 -11.26
C ALA A 48 7.73 8.59 -12.11
N GLY A 49 7.05 8.08 -13.13
CA GLY A 49 7.64 7.25 -14.17
C GLY A 49 7.84 5.77 -13.80
N ALA A 50 7.98 4.96 -14.83
CA ALA A 50 8.21 3.53 -14.69
C ALA A 50 9.52 3.25 -13.93
N GLY A 51 9.41 2.47 -12.86
CA GLY A 51 10.56 2.08 -12.04
C GLY A 51 10.95 3.07 -10.97
N THR A 52 10.27 4.21 -10.82
CA THR A 52 10.47 5.05 -9.65
C THR A 52 9.85 4.43 -8.41
N SER A 53 10.54 4.57 -7.31
CA SER A 53 10.15 3.96 -6.06
C SER A 53 9.04 4.77 -5.40
N TYR A 54 7.97 4.11 -4.99
CA TYR A 54 6.98 4.67 -4.05
C TYR A 54 7.61 5.17 -2.73
N ARG A 55 8.91 5.01 -2.57
CA ARG A 55 9.69 5.46 -1.41
C ARG A 55 10.19 6.89 -1.54
N ASN A 56 9.93 7.57 -2.65
CA ASN A 56 10.43 8.93 -2.86
C ASN A 56 9.94 9.93 -1.80
N ALA A 57 8.75 9.74 -1.26
CA ALA A 57 8.23 10.60 -0.19
C ALA A 57 8.88 10.34 1.19
N ALA A 58 9.52 9.20 1.42
CA ALA A 58 10.11 8.87 2.71
C ALA A 58 11.24 9.84 3.12
N PRO A 59 12.19 10.23 2.26
CA PRO A 59 13.18 11.23 2.59
C PRO A 59 12.59 12.57 3.02
N LEU A 60 11.54 13.03 2.35
CA LEU A 60 10.86 14.30 2.66
C LEU A 60 10.17 14.28 4.03
N PHE A 61 9.70 13.11 4.47
CA PHE A 61 9.16 12.95 5.82
C PHE A 61 10.27 12.83 6.86
N LEU A 62 11.36 12.11 6.54
CA LEU A 62 12.49 11.93 7.45
C LEU A 62 13.20 13.25 7.78
N ASP A 63 13.28 14.17 6.83
CA ASP A 63 13.88 15.49 7.02
C ASP A 63 12.91 16.59 7.48
N GLY A 64 11.62 16.24 7.68
CA GLY A 64 10.59 17.16 8.14
C GLY A 64 10.05 18.12 7.06
N THR A 65 10.40 17.93 5.79
CA THR A 65 9.87 18.74 4.67
C THR A 65 8.36 18.57 4.52
N VAL A 66 7.85 17.35 4.72
CA VAL A 66 6.40 17.06 4.74
C VAL A 66 5.95 16.62 6.13
N ALA A 67 4.82 17.15 6.56
CA ALA A 67 4.24 16.84 7.87
C ALA A 67 3.55 15.47 7.94
N MET A 68 3.21 14.87 6.79
CA MET A 68 2.52 13.58 6.73
C MET A 68 3.07 12.73 5.59
N HIS A 69 3.23 11.44 5.88
CA HIS A 69 3.62 10.45 4.88
C HIS A 69 2.70 9.23 4.97
N MET A 70 2.06 8.88 3.87
CA MET A 70 1.25 7.68 3.79
C MET A 70 2.13 6.50 3.34
N SER A 71 2.29 5.52 4.21
CA SER A 71 3.11 4.35 3.96
C SER A 71 2.56 3.11 4.69
N GLY A 72 3.38 2.10 4.87
CA GLY A 72 3.03 0.86 5.57
C GLY A 72 3.90 0.59 6.79
N SER A 73 3.52 -0.43 7.56
CA SER A 73 4.20 -0.83 8.79
C SER A 73 5.70 -1.10 8.64
N TRP A 74 6.14 -1.50 7.45
CA TRP A 74 7.56 -1.72 7.12
C TRP A 74 8.46 -0.48 7.26
N MET A 75 7.89 0.72 7.34
CA MET A 75 8.64 1.96 7.51
C MET A 75 8.88 2.34 8.96
N LEU A 76 8.17 1.73 9.91
CA LEU A 76 8.22 2.14 11.32
C LEU A 76 9.63 2.10 11.90
N GLY A 77 10.36 1.01 11.66
CA GLY A 77 11.76 0.89 12.12
C GLY A 77 12.70 1.92 11.47
N ASN A 78 12.43 2.29 10.21
CA ASN A 78 13.21 3.32 9.53
C ASN A 78 12.97 4.70 10.17
N TYR A 79 11.71 5.05 10.44
CA TYR A 79 11.36 6.31 11.10
C TYR A 79 11.93 6.37 12.51
N ASP A 80 11.79 5.31 13.28
CA ASP A 80 12.27 5.23 14.66
C ASP A 80 13.79 5.39 14.77
N THR A 81 14.52 4.90 13.77
CA THR A 81 15.98 4.99 13.74
C THR A 81 16.49 6.35 13.24
N ASN A 82 15.80 6.96 12.28
CA ASN A 82 16.35 8.10 11.54
C ASN A 82 15.69 9.45 11.88
N ILE A 83 14.51 9.47 12.52
CA ILE A 83 13.90 10.71 12.97
C ILE A 83 14.32 10.99 14.41
N THR A 84 15.25 11.95 14.57
CA THR A 84 15.79 12.35 15.87
C THR A 84 15.41 13.77 16.28
N ASP A 85 14.97 14.59 15.33
CA ASP A 85 14.82 16.04 15.49
C ASP A 85 13.38 16.47 15.75
N PHE A 86 12.41 15.54 15.59
CA PHE A 86 11.00 15.81 15.88
C PHE A 86 10.27 14.55 16.34
N GLU A 87 9.13 14.74 16.99
CA GLU A 87 8.23 13.64 17.37
C GLU A 87 7.33 13.26 16.20
N TRP A 88 7.15 11.95 15.99
CA TRP A 88 6.28 11.40 14.97
C TRP A 88 5.32 10.35 15.55
N LYS A 89 4.18 10.17 14.93
CA LYS A 89 3.18 9.16 15.30
C LYS A 89 2.50 8.57 14.08
N VAL A 90 2.02 7.34 14.24
CA VAL A 90 1.09 6.73 13.29
C VAL A 90 -0.32 7.17 13.63
N VAL A 91 -1.09 7.51 12.60
CA VAL A 91 -2.53 7.75 12.71
C VAL A 91 -3.27 6.86 11.74
N PRO A 92 -4.52 6.48 12.02
CA PRO A 92 -5.35 5.76 11.07
C PRO A 92 -5.44 6.50 9.74
N ILE A 93 -5.48 5.74 8.63
CA ILE A 93 -5.74 6.34 7.32
C ILE A 93 -7.11 7.04 7.35
N PRO A 94 -7.21 8.26 6.80
CA PRO A 94 -8.50 8.95 6.72
C PRO A 94 -9.51 8.14 5.91
N CYS A 95 -10.74 8.05 6.44
CA CYS A 95 -11.86 7.49 5.71
C CYS A 95 -12.47 8.57 4.82
N GLY A 96 -12.80 8.21 3.59
CA GLY A 96 -13.50 9.07 2.64
C GLY A 96 -14.97 8.72 2.50
N PRO A 97 -15.66 9.27 1.47
CA PRO A 97 -17.07 8.99 1.21
C PRO A 97 -17.38 7.51 0.94
N GLY A 98 -16.42 6.76 0.43
CA GLY A 98 -16.53 5.32 0.17
C GLY A 98 -16.16 4.42 1.35
N GLY A 99 -15.76 5.02 2.49
CA GLY A 99 -15.34 4.29 3.68
C GLY A 99 -13.86 4.43 4.01
N CYS A 100 -13.32 3.48 4.76
CA CYS A 100 -11.91 3.45 5.11
C CYS A 100 -11.18 2.52 4.14
N GLY A 101 -10.40 3.10 3.23
CA GLY A 101 -9.64 2.35 2.24
C GLY A 101 -8.24 2.02 2.73
N ALA A 102 -7.85 0.77 2.63
CA ALA A 102 -6.47 0.36 2.83
C ALA A 102 -6.06 -0.64 1.76
N MET A 103 -4.77 -0.66 1.44
CA MET A 103 -4.20 -1.66 0.56
C MET A 103 -3.47 -2.67 1.43
N PRO A 104 -4.01 -3.89 1.63
CA PRO A 104 -3.28 -4.93 2.30
C PRO A 104 -2.06 -5.28 1.44
N GLY A 105 -0.90 -5.29 2.06
CA GLY A 105 0.35 -5.66 1.43
C GLY A 105 1.04 -6.71 2.27
N GLY A 106 2.06 -7.34 1.72
CA GLY A 106 2.83 -8.30 2.46
C GLY A 106 3.74 -9.14 1.58
N SER A 107 4.49 -10.02 2.23
CA SER A 107 5.35 -10.99 1.58
C SER A 107 4.86 -12.39 1.91
N GLY A 108 4.96 -13.28 0.94
CA GLY A 108 4.67 -14.70 1.10
C GLY A 108 5.92 -15.53 0.93
N ILE A 109 5.99 -16.65 1.63
CA ILE A 109 7.01 -17.68 1.40
C ILE A 109 6.42 -18.69 0.45
N VAL A 110 7.07 -18.91 -0.70
CA VAL A 110 6.60 -19.82 -1.74
C VAL A 110 7.69 -20.81 -2.11
N ALA A 111 7.29 -22.02 -2.52
CA ALA A 111 8.15 -22.99 -3.15
C ALA A 111 7.85 -23.03 -4.65
N PHE A 112 8.89 -23.01 -5.48
CA PHE A 112 8.73 -23.16 -6.93
C PHE A 112 8.63 -24.63 -7.30
N ASN A 113 7.85 -24.94 -8.33
CA ASN A 113 7.70 -26.29 -8.86
C ASN A 113 9.01 -26.85 -9.47
N SER A 114 9.96 -25.96 -9.77
CA SER A 114 11.29 -26.31 -10.27
C SER A 114 12.29 -26.68 -9.18
N THR A 115 11.89 -26.66 -7.88
CA THR A 115 12.82 -27.00 -6.80
C THR A 115 13.29 -28.46 -6.89
N ALA A 116 14.61 -28.66 -6.70
CA ALA A 116 15.18 -30.00 -6.61
C ALA A 116 14.88 -30.72 -5.28
N ASN A 117 14.38 -29.94 -4.26
CA ASN A 117 14.17 -30.44 -2.90
C ASN A 117 12.77 -30.04 -2.39
N PRO A 118 11.67 -30.57 -2.96
CA PRO A 118 10.31 -30.16 -2.61
C PRO A 118 9.96 -30.47 -1.14
N GLU A 119 10.42 -31.58 -0.59
CA GLU A 119 10.19 -31.95 0.81
C GLU A 119 10.87 -30.98 1.79
N ALA A 120 12.10 -30.57 1.50
CA ALA A 120 12.80 -29.59 2.32
C ALA A 120 12.14 -28.23 2.26
N ALA A 121 11.68 -27.80 1.07
CA ALA A 121 10.94 -26.55 0.90
C ALA A 121 9.61 -26.57 1.70
N ALA A 122 8.86 -27.67 1.61
CA ALA A 122 7.63 -27.85 2.35
C ALA A 122 7.88 -27.85 3.88
N SER A 123 8.95 -28.53 4.32
CA SER A 123 9.34 -28.56 5.72
C SER A 123 9.69 -27.17 6.27
N PHE A 124 10.41 -26.37 5.48
CA PHE A 124 10.73 -24.98 5.85
C PHE A 124 9.49 -24.10 5.93
N ILE A 125 8.58 -24.17 4.95
CA ILE A 125 7.31 -23.42 4.97
C ILE A 125 6.49 -23.81 6.20
N ASN A 126 6.37 -25.12 6.49
CA ASN A 126 5.65 -25.59 7.67
C ASN A 126 6.32 -25.15 8.98
N PHE A 127 7.64 -25.11 9.05
CA PHE A 127 8.38 -24.58 10.18
C PHE A 127 8.05 -23.10 10.41
N MET A 128 8.09 -22.27 9.38
CA MET A 128 7.77 -20.85 9.46
C MET A 128 6.30 -20.59 9.81
N ALA A 129 5.40 -21.49 9.45
CA ALA A 129 3.97 -21.37 9.76
C ALA A 129 3.59 -21.79 11.19
N GLN A 130 4.49 -22.41 11.96
CA GLN A 130 4.24 -22.72 13.37
C GLN A 130 4.10 -21.43 14.17
N THR A 131 3.16 -21.41 15.12
CA THR A 131 2.81 -20.20 15.89
C THR A 131 4.03 -19.51 16.50
N GLU A 132 4.88 -20.29 17.19
CA GLU A 132 6.08 -19.74 17.84
C GLU A 132 7.08 -19.11 16.83
N ASN A 133 7.28 -19.74 15.68
CA ASN A 133 8.21 -19.25 14.67
C ASN A 133 7.62 -18.04 13.92
N ALA A 134 6.32 -18.06 13.62
CA ALA A 134 5.60 -16.94 13.02
C ALA A 134 5.62 -15.71 13.95
N GLU A 135 5.45 -15.90 15.26
CA GLU A 135 5.54 -14.85 16.26
C GLU A 135 6.95 -14.25 16.34
N LYS A 136 7.97 -15.09 16.47
CA LYS A 136 9.37 -14.64 16.49
C LYS A 136 9.75 -13.88 15.23
N PHE A 137 9.31 -14.37 14.07
CA PHE A 137 9.57 -13.69 12.79
C PHE A 137 8.87 -12.34 12.74
N ALA A 138 7.59 -12.28 13.07
CA ALA A 138 6.83 -11.03 13.08
C ALA A 138 7.41 -10.02 14.07
N ALA A 139 7.76 -10.44 15.27
CA ALA A 139 8.37 -9.59 16.29
C ALA A 139 9.74 -9.05 15.85
N SER A 140 10.61 -9.90 15.30
CA SER A 140 11.97 -9.50 14.87
C SER A 140 11.98 -8.59 13.65
N THR A 141 10.95 -8.64 12.82
CA THR A 141 10.83 -7.83 11.58
C THR A 141 9.86 -6.66 11.72
N SER A 142 9.24 -6.48 12.88
CA SER A 142 8.20 -5.48 13.14
C SER A 142 7.06 -5.55 12.10
N ASN A 143 6.69 -6.76 11.71
CA ASN A 143 5.64 -7.01 10.73
C ASN A 143 4.33 -7.48 11.38
N ILE A 144 3.23 -7.17 10.73
CA ILE A 144 1.92 -7.74 11.08
C ILE A 144 1.83 -9.11 10.42
N THR A 145 1.59 -10.14 11.24
CA THR A 145 1.49 -11.51 10.73
C THR A 145 0.13 -11.81 10.11
N ALA A 146 0.10 -12.67 9.09
CA ALA A 146 -1.12 -13.26 8.57
C ALA A 146 -1.63 -14.45 9.41
N HIS A 147 -0.89 -14.87 10.45
CA HIS A 147 -1.27 -16.00 11.31
C HIS A 147 -2.49 -15.65 12.15
N GLN A 148 -3.64 -16.24 11.87
CA GLN A 148 -4.94 -15.90 12.48
C GLN A 148 -4.96 -16.02 14.01
N GLY A 149 -4.24 -16.99 14.57
CA GLY A 149 -4.12 -17.14 16.02
C GLY A 149 -3.44 -15.93 16.64
N LEU A 150 -2.29 -15.52 16.09
CA LEU A 150 -1.51 -14.38 16.57
C LEU A 150 -2.22 -13.04 16.35
N GLN A 151 -3.01 -12.91 15.28
CA GLN A 151 -3.85 -11.73 15.10
C GLN A 151 -4.89 -11.56 16.22
N LYS A 152 -5.37 -12.67 16.79
CA LYS A 152 -6.35 -12.66 17.89
C LYS A 152 -5.70 -12.49 19.25
N SER A 153 -4.57 -13.17 19.50
CA SER A 153 -3.87 -13.11 20.78
C SER A 153 -3.01 -11.85 20.96
N GLY A 154 -2.66 -11.20 19.86
CA GLY A 154 -1.62 -10.19 19.83
C GLY A 154 -0.22 -10.79 19.66
N ILE A 155 0.73 -9.94 19.33
CA ILE A 155 2.17 -10.27 19.26
C ILE A 155 2.89 -9.41 20.29
N ASP A 156 3.79 -10.02 21.04
CA ASP A 156 4.70 -9.28 21.88
C ASP A 156 5.89 -8.78 21.05
N TYR A 157 5.84 -7.51 20.69
CA TYR A 157 6.92 -6.82 19.98
C TYR A 157 8.01 -6.37 20.97
N THR A 158 8.60 -7.32 21.70
CA THR A 158 9.71 -7.01 22.61
C THR A 158 10.90 -6.41 21.86
N GLY A 159 11.47 -5.35 22.40
CA GLY A 159 12.69 -4.71 21.85
C GLY A 159 12.43 -3.65 20.79
N VAL A 160 11.18 -3.33 20.46
CA VAL A 160 10.83 -2.16 19.66
C VAL A 160 10.53 -0.95 20.55
N SER A 161 10.67 0.26 20.02
CA SER A 161 10.28 1.47 20.75
C SER A 161 8.77 1.55 20.98
N PRO A 162 8.31 2.35 21.96
CA PRO A 162 6.89 2.60 22.18
C PRO A 162 6.17 3.12 20.94
N ASN A 163 6.79 3.99 20.14
CA ASN A 163 6.22 4.52 18.90
C ASN A 163 5.99 3.42 17.85
N VAL A 164 6.94 2.51 17.70
CA VAL A 164 6.81 1.37 16.78
C VAL A 164 5.71 0.43 17.25
N ALA A 165 5.65 0.10 18.54
CA ALA A 165 4.62 -0.78 19.10
C ALA A 165 3.20 -0.17 18.92
N GLU A 166 3.02 1.12 19.24
CA GLU A 166 1.77 1.85 19.04
C GLU A 166 1.39 1.87 17.55
N GLY A 167 2.36 2.15 16.67
CA GLY A 167 2.16 2.15 15.23
C GLY A 167 1.68 0.80 14.68
N LEU A 168 2.29 -0.30 15.11
CA LEU A 168 1.89 -1.65 14.72
C LEU A 168 0.45 -1.97 15.17
N ALA A 169 0.06 -1.55 16.38
CA ALA A 169 -1.32 -1.71 16.86
C ALA A 169 -2.33 -0.93 16.00
N ILE A 170 -1.98 0.29 15.57
CA ILE A 170 -2.83 1.10 14.68
C ILE A 170 -2.97 0.43 13.30
N PHE A 171 -1.88 -0.07 12.71
CA PHE A 171 -1.94 -0.80 11.44
C PHE A 171 -2.82 -2.06 11.53
N ALA A 172 -2.67 -2.83 12.61
CA ALA A 172 -3.50 -4.01 12.85
C ALA A 172 -5.00 -3.65 12.99
N ALA A 173 -5.31 -2.57 13.72
CA ALA A 173 -6.68 -2.08 13.87
C ALA A 173 -7.27 -1.54 12.54
N ASN A 174 -6.43 -0.89 11.71
CA ASN A 174 -6.85 -0.40 10.40
C ASN A 174 -7.21 -1.52 9.42
N ALA A 175 -6.52 -2.65 9.48
CA ALA A 175 -6.86 -3.81 8.66
C ALA A 175 -8.31 -4.28 8.91
N GLY A 176 -8.78 -4.20 10.16
CA GLY A 176 -10.17 -4.49 10.50
C GLY A 176 -11.16 -3.43 9.99
N LYS A 177 -10.80 -2.16 10.00
CA LYS A 177 -11.66 -1.06 9.53
C LYS A 177 -11.79 -1.02 8.01
N ALA A 178 -10.81 -1.50 7.29
CA ALA A 178 -10.82 -1.57 5.82
C ALA A 178 -11.57 -2.79 5.27
N ALA A 179 -12.31 -3.53 6.09
CA ALA A 179 -12.97 -4.78 5.71
C ALA A 179 -13.88 -4.63 4.48
N ASP A 180 -14.58 -3.51 4.34
CA ASP A 180 -15.48 -3.25 3.22
C ASP A 180 -14.75 -3.05 1.88
N THR A 181 -13.51 -2.55 1.90
CA THR A 181 -12.68 -2.32 0.72
C THR A 181 -11.71 -3.47 0.45
N THR A 182 -11.48 -4.31 1.43
CA THR A 182 -10.53 -5.44 1.36
C THR A 182 -10.79 -6.40 0.19
N PRO A 183 -12.04 -6.78 -0.16
CA PRO A 183 -12.28 -7.65 -1.30
C PRO A 183 -11.77 -7.06 -2.62
N GLN A 184 -11.96 -5.76 -2.84
CA GLN A 184 -11.46 -5.06 -4.03
C GLN A 184 -9.93 -5.03 -4.04
N ALA A 185 -9.32 -4.75 -2.90
CA ALA A 185 -7.89 -4.68 -2.75
C ALA A 185 -7.20 -6.04 -2.97
N TYR A 186 -7.75 -7.12 -2.43
CA TYR A 186 -7.24 -8.48 -2.65
C TYR A 186 -7.41 -8.93 -4.08
N TRP A 187 -8.55 -8.62 -4.70
CA TRP A 187 -8.75 -8.93 -6.12
C TRP A 187 -7.69 -8.25 -6.97
N PHE A 188 -7.47 -6.95 -6.74
CA PHE A 188 -6.49 -6.18 -7.50
C PHE A 188 -5.07 -6.72 -7.29
N GLN A 189 -4.67 -7.04 -6.08
CA GLN A 189 -3.35 -7.62 -5.80
C GLN A 189 -3.15 -9.01 -6.43
N GLY A 190 -4.19 -9.82 -6.46
CA GLY A 190 -4.16 -11.14 -7.08
C GLY A 190 -4.29 -11.14 -8.60
N TYR A 191 -4.61 -10.00 -9.20
CA TYR A 191 -4.76 -9.88 -10.64
C TYR A 191 -3.41 -9.97 -11.35
N ASN A 192 -3.30 -10.84 -12.34
CA ASN A 192 -2.02 -11.17 -12.99
C ASN A 192 -1.37 -10.00 -13.74
N LYS A 193 -2.11 -8.94 -14.05
CA LYS A 193 -1.62 -7.73 -14.72
C LYS A 193 -1.56 -6.50 -13.81
N ASN A 194 -1.71 -6.70 -12.50
CA ASN A 194 -1.76 -5.60 -11.54
C ASN A 194 -0.49 -4.72 -11.57
N PHE A 195 0.69 -5.29 -11.75
CA PHE A 195 1.93 -4.51 -11.83
C PHE A 195 1.97 -3.56 -13.02
N ALA A 196 1.40 -3.97 -14.16
CA ALA A 196 1.28 -3.07 -15.30
C ALA A 196 0.34 -1.90 -14.99
N ILE A 197 -0.81 -2.17 -14.36
CA ILE A 197 -1.77 -1.14 -13.93
C ILE A 197 -1.14 -0.21 -12.88
N TYR A 198 -0.36 -0.75 -11.94
CA TYR A 198 0.38 0.05 -10.97
C TYR A 198 1.35 1.04 -11.61
N GLY A 199 1.96 0.70 -12.76
CA GLY A 199 2.83 1.59 -13.52
C GLY A 199 2.06 2.64 -14.32
N ILE A 200 0.98 2.24 -15.00
CA ILE A 200 0.19 3.12 -15.87
C ILE A 200 -0.37 4.32 -15.09
N VAL A 201 -0.95 4.09 -13.91
CA VAL A 201 -1.58 5.16 -13.12
C VAL A 201 -0.60 6.28 -12.72
N PRO A 202 0.54 5.98 -12.08
CA PRO A 202 1.52 7.01 -11.74
C PRO A 202 2.04 7.79 -12.95
N ASP A 203 2.26 7.13 -14.08
CA ASP A 203 2.80 7.78 -15.28
C ASP A 203 1.88 8.88 -15.78
N TYR A 204 0.58 8.64 -15.87
CA TYR A 204 -0.38 9.63 -16.34
C TYR A 204 -0.77 10.65 -15.26
N ILE A 205 -0.95 10.23 -14.02
CA ILE A 205 -1.22 11.17 -12.92
C ILE A 205 -0.04 12.13 -12.73
N THR A 206 1.20 11.67 -12.91
CA THR A 206 2.37 12.57 -12.90
C THR A 206 2.26 13.65 -13.98
N LYS A 207 1.87 13.30 -15.20
CA LYS A 207 1.70 14.27 -16.28
C LYS A 207 0.61 15.30 -15.97
N ALA A 208 -0.46 14.88 -15.29
CA ALA A 208 -1.49 15.81 -14.82
C ALA A 208 -0.94 16.75 -13.75
N ILE A 209 -0.19 16.23 -12.79
CA ILE A 209 0.45 17.00 -11.72
C ILE A 209 1.48 18.00 -12.26
N THR A 210 2.27 17.62 -13.26
CA THR A 210 3.28 18.49 -13.87
C THR A 210 2.71 19.48 -14.91
N GLY A 211 1.41 19.38 -15.21
CA GLY A 211 0.76 20.23 -16.21
C GLY A 211 1.08 19.85 -17.66
N GLU A 212 1.66 18.67 -17.90
CA GLU A 212 1.93 18.17 -19.25
C GLU A 212 0.65 17.75 -19.98
N MET A 213 -0.39 17.38 -19.23
CA MET A 213 -1.73 17.09 -19.74
C MET A 213 -2.78 17.45 -18.69
N SER A 214 -4.03 17.62 -19.12
CA SER A 214 -5.14 17.79 -18.21
C SER A 214 -5.46 16.49 -17.46
N LEU A 215 -6.10 16.57 -16.29
CA LEU A 215 -6.54 15.38 -15.56
C LEU A 215 -7.50 14.52 -16.39
N GLU A 216 -8.40 15.14 -17.16
CA GLU A 216 -9.33 14.42 -18.04
C GLU A 216 -8.59 13.61 -19.12
N GLU A 217 -7.58 14.19 -19.76
CA GLU A 217 -6.73 13.48 -20.72
C GLU A 217 -5.96 12.35 -20.06
N ALA A 218 -5.43 12.57 -18.85
CA ALA A 218 -4.73 11.54 -18.08
C ALA A 218 -5.64 10.36 -17.72
N LEU A 219 -6.86 10.64 -17.26
CA LEU A 219 -7.83 9.60 -16.92
C LEU A 219 -8.29 8.80 -18.15
N ALA A 220 -8.50 9.48 -19.28
CA ALA A 220 -8.85 8.81 -20.53
C ALA A 220 -7.71 7.92 -21.05
N ALA A 221 -6.46 8.37 -20.91
CA ALA A 221 -5.28 7.61 -21.30
C ALA A 221 -5.07 6.38 -20.38
N ILE A 222 -5.28 6.54 -19.06
CA ILE A 222 -5.24 5.44 -18.11
C ILE A 222 -6.27 4.36 -18.50
N ASP A 223 -7.51 4.75 -18.78
CA ASP A 223 -8.57 3.80 -19.13
C ASP A 223 -8.24 3.05 -20.41
N ALA A 224 -7.74 3.75 -21.44
CA ALA A 224 -7.34 3.16 -22.71
C ALA A 224 -6.17 2.17 -22.56
N ASP A 225 -5.11 2.56 -21.86
CA ASP A 225 -3.92 1.72 -21.69
C ASP A 225 -4.19 0.51 -20.79
N VAL A 226 -5.02 0.67 -19.75
CA VAL A 226 -5.47 -0.46 -18.93
C VAL A 226 -6.33 -1.41 -19.74
N ALA A 227 -7.26 -0.91 -20.55
CA ALA A 227 -8.08 -1.75 -21.43
C ALA A 227 -7.21 -2.52 -22.45
N ALA A 228 -6.23 -1.85 -23.07
CA ALA A 228 -5.28 -2.49 -23.99
C ALA A 228 -4.47 -3.59 -23.26
N LYS A 229 -4.00 -3.30 -22.05
CA LYS A 229 -3.23 -4.26 -21.25
C LYS A 229 -4.04 -5.47 -20.81
N ILE A 230 -5.32 -5.28 -20.55
CA ILE A 230 -6.25 -6.38 -20.21
C ILE A 230 -6.49 -7.29 -21.43
N ALA A 231 -6.52 -6.72 -22.64
CA ALA A 231 -6.77 -7.48 -23.87
C ALA A 231 -5.59 -8.35 -24.35
N GLU A 232 -4.36 -8.11 -23.87
CA GLU A 232 -3.18 -8.97 -24.10
C GLU A 232 -3.33 -10.35 -23.40
#